data_88e498c68675db0d4d68f9e294e2e1ac
#
_entry.id   88e498c68675db0d4d68f9e294e2e1ac
#
_cell.length_a   1.000
_cell.length_b   1.000
_cell.length_c   1.000
_cell.angle_alpha   90.00
_cell.angle_beta   90.00
_cell.angle_gamma   90.00
#
_symmetry.space_group_name_H-M   'P 1'
#
loop_
_entity.id
_entity.type
_entity.pdbx_description
1 polymer ?
#
loop_
_entity_poly.entity_id
_entity_poly.type
_entity_poly.pdbx_seq_one_letter_code
_entity_poly.pdbx_strand_id
1 'polypeptide(L)'
;MKKALIYQVLILFSFSVAAQDVSLKIEYPAVVIAGQQFNVMWTVNSGGGEFSAPPFNGFYKLMGPQTSYNSSTQIINGKMSQQTSYTYVYFLQAVKEGKYVIAPATFTLKNKTYASDSMYIEVTGNSAQKQNVPAGTNATGNESSVESSGSDIFVNLSLNRKEVYLGEHIVATVKIYTRVNLSGINEIKFPAFNGFLKSDLVTPPLTSLQQETVNGTVYGTGVVQQFLLYPQITGEISIDPVQISVLIQQKSGQSDPFFGDFFSSYQTIPRAVASQTVKVKVKPLPGIQPDDFSGIVGKLDLKAVLSKDSVNVNDAVNFKIAISGNGNLKIAGTPVFKLSPDIEVFDPKISDDIKNGLNGTSGQKTFEYLLIPRHYGDFT
;
A
#
# COMPACT_ATOMS: atom_id res chain seq x y z
N MET A 1 -37.35 -12.07 -69.77
CA MET A 1 -37.30 -12.81 -68.49
C MET A 1 -35.84 -12.93 -68.06
N LYS A 2 -35.34 -12.04 -67.25
CA LYS A 2 -33.95 -12.08 -66.69
C LYS A 2 -34.08 -12.29 -65.19
N LYS A 3 -33.62 -13.45 -64.69
CA LYS A 3 -33.57 -13.81 -63.29
C LYS A 3 -32.34 -13.10 -62.69
N ALA A 4 -32.57 -12.19 -61.75
CA ALA A 4 -31.51 -11.55 -60.95
C ALA A 4 -31.21 -12.50 -59.76
N LEU A 5 -29.98 -12.96 -59.72
CA LEU A 5 -29.42 -13.80 -58.63
C LEU A 5 -28.85 -12.82 -57.53
N ILE A 6 -29.51 -12.74 -56.40
CA ILE A 6 -29.04 -11.98 -55.26
C ILE A 6 -28.08 -12.85 -54.46
N TYR A 7 -26.78 -12.54 -54.51
CA TYR A 7 -25.76 -13.10 -53.63
C TYR A 7 -25.80 -12.38 -52.30
N GLN A 8 -26.33 -13.04 -51.28
CA GLN A 8 -26.30 -12.58 -49.90
C GLN A 8 -24.93 -12.95 -49.31
N VAL A 9 -24.01 -11.97 -49.23
CA VAL A 9 -22.72 -12.14 -48.58
C VAL A 9 -22.96 -12.06 -47.08
N LEU A 10 -22.93 -13.22 -46.42
CA LEU A 10 -22.96 -13.34 -44.97
C LEU A 10 -21.59 -13.01 -44.42
N ILE A 11 -21.39 -11.78 -43.97
CA ILE A 11 -20.17 -11.35 -43.26
C ILE A 11 -20.24 -11.92 -41.86
N LEU A 12 -19.51 -13.02 -41.62
CA LEU A 12 -19.24 -13.56 -40.29
C LEU A 12 -18.29 -12.61 -39.56
N PHE A 13 -18.86 -11.74 -38.74
CA PHE A 13 -18.08 -10.97 -37.76
C PHE A 13 -17.60 -11.96 -36.68
N SER A 14 -16.35 -12.40 -36.82
CA SER A 14 -15.66 -13.15 -35.77
C SER A 14 -15.40 -12.21 -34.61
N PHE A 15 -16.25 -12.22 -33.58
CA PHE A 15 -15.93 -11.61 -32.31
C PHE A 15 -14.78 -12.39 -31.69
N SER A 16 -13.57 -11.88 -31.80
CA SER A 16 -12.45 -12.35 -30.98
C SER A 16 -12.73 -11.96 -29.54
N VAL A 17 -13.32 -12.88 -28.80
CA VAL A 17 -13.35 -12.77 -27.33
C VAL A 17 -11.91 -12.91 -26.88
N ALA A 18 -11.28 -11.81 -26.47
CA ALA A 18 -9.99 -11.85 -25.80
C ALA A 18 -10.18 -12.65 -24.50
N ALA A 19 -9.84 -13.93 -24.54
CA ALA A 19 -9.79 -14.75 -23.35
C ALA A 19 -8.69 -14.15 -22.46
N GLN A 20 -9.05 -13.74 -21.25
CA GLN A 20 -8.10 -13.27 -20.27
C GLN A 20 -7.17 -14.45 -19.94
N ASP A 21 -5.86 -14.29 -20.22
CA ASP A 21 -4.90 -15.35 -19.94
C ASP A 21 -4.85 -15.63 -18.43
N VAL A 22 -5.03 -16.91 -18.07
CA VAL A 22 -4.93 -17.36 -16.68
C VAL A 22 -3.46 -17.30 -16.27
N SER A 23 -3.19 -16.55 -15.21
CA SER A 23 -1.86 -16.37 -14.63
C SER A 23 -1.84 -16.89 -13.20
N LEU A 24 -0.88 -17.75 -12.90
CA LEU A 24 -0.60 -18.29 -11.56
C LEU A 24 0.73 -17.70 -11.08
N LYS A 25 0.65 -16.71 -10.21
CA LYS A 25 1.81 -16.05 -9.60
C LYS A 25 2.14 -16.68 -8.26
N ILE A 26 3.42 -16.65 -7.89
CA ILE A 26 3.90 -17.17 -6.62
C ILE A 26 4.69 -16.11 -5.86
N GLU A 27 4.51 -16.08 -4.53
CA GLU A 27 5.25 -15.23 -3.60
C GLU A 27 5.75 -16.08 -2.44
N TYR A 28 7.05 -15.98 -2.15
CA TYR A 28 7.74 -16.75 -1.10
C TYR A 28 9.04 -16.07 -0.67
N PRO A 29 9.54 -16.29 0.55
CA PRO A 29 10.85 -15.78 0.98
C PRO A 29 11.98 -16.58 0.33
N ALA A 30 12.95 -15.89 -0.27
CA ALA A 30 14.10 -16.54 -0.90
C ALA A 30 15.09 -17.15 0.13
N VAL A 31 15.12 -16.60 1.37
CA VAL A 31 16.00 -17.06 2.46
C VAL A 31 15.18 -17.19 3.74
N VAL A 32 15.35 -18.27 4.46
CA VAL A 32 14.74 -18.55 5.77
C VAL A 32 15.76 -19.19 6.71
N ILE A 33 15.53 -19.12 8.02
CA ILE A 33 16.38 -19.77 9.02
C ILE A 33 15.83 -21.16 9.36
N ALA A 34 16.70 -22.13 9.65
CA ALA A 34 16.29 -23.44 10.12
C ALA A 34 15.42 -23.33 11.38
N GLY A 35 14.25 -24.00 11.38
CA GLY A 35 13.21 -23.87 12.40
C GLY A 35 12.22 -22.74 12.19
N GLN A 36 12.50 -21.79 11.29
CA GLN A 36 11.61 -20.66 11.00
C GLN A 36 10.35 -21.11 10.26
N GLN A 37 9.23 -20.52 10.64
CA GLN A 37 7.96 -20.62 9.92
C GLN A 37 7.84 -19.48 8.90
N PHE A 38 7.32 -19.80 7.73
CA PHE A 38 7.12 -18.83 6.64
C PHE A 38 5.92 -19.21 5.79
N ASN A 39 5.45 -18.25 4.99
CA ASN A 39 4.31 -18.44 4.11
C ASN A 39 4.78 -18.57 2.66
N VAL A 40 4.06 -19.40 1.92
CA VAL A 40 4.10 -19.44 0.47
C VAL A 40 2.70 -19.15 -0.06
N MET A 41 2.60 -18.25 -1.01
CA MET A 41 1.35 -17.75 -1.55
C MET A 41 1.29 -17.95 -3.06
N TRP A 42 0.19 -18.51 -3.55
CA TRP A 42 -0.12 -18.55 -4.98
C TRP A 42 -1.37 -17.74 -5.25
N THR A 43 -1.29 -16.82 -6.21
CA THR A 43 -2.44 -16.01 -6.65
C THR A 43 -2.77 -16.30 -8.09
N VAL A 44 -4.01 -16.73 -8.35
CA VAL A 44 -4.55 -16.96 -9.69
C VAL A 44 -5.61 -15.91 -10.01
N ASN A 45 -5.57 -15.36 -11.23
CA ASN A 45 -6.49 -14.33 -11.71
C ASN A 45 -7.80 -14.91 -12.29
N SER A 46 -8.14 -16.15 -11.98
CA SER A 46 -9.32 -16.84 -12.49
C SER A 46 -9.93 -17.73 -11.42
N GLY A 47 -11.24 -17.89 -11.42
CA GLY A 47 -11.96 -18.81 -10.56
C GLY A 47 -12.46 -20.06 -11.31
N GLY A 48 -13.04 -21.01 -10.56
CA GLY A 48 -13.69 -22.20 -11.10
C GLY A 48 -12.74 -23.31 -11.58
N GLY A 49 -11.45 -23.21 -11.25
CA GLY A 49 -10.46 -24.26 -11.48
C GLY A 49 -10.02 -24.96 -10.20
N GLU A 50 -9.21 -26.00 -10.36
CA GLU A 50 -8.63 -26.79 -9.28
C GLU A 50 -7.16 -26.42 -9.09
N PHE A 51 -6.79 -26.02 -7.86
CA PHE A 51 -5.40 -25.70 -7.47
C PHE A 51 -4.76 -26.92 -6.83
N SER A 52 -3.54 -27.25 -7.24
CA SER A 52 -2.71 -28.30 -6.65
C SER A 52 -1.33 -27.77 -6.29
N ALA A 53 -1.00 -27.83 -5.00
CA ALA A 53 0.32 -27.47 -4.52
C ALA A 53 1.32 -28.61 -4.75
N PRO A 54 2.61 -28.29 -4.98
CA PRO A 54 3.65 -29.29 -5.04
C PRO A 54 3.95 -29.90 -3.65
N PRO A 55 4.64 -31.04 -3.58
CA PRO A 55 5.20 -31.54 -2.33
C PRO A 55 6.26 -30.55 -1.79
N PHE A 56 6.21 -30.28 -0.49
CA PHE A 56 7.12 -29.33 0.19
C PHE A 56 8.35 -30.05 0.73
N ASN A 57 9.15 -30.66 -0.15
CA ASN A 57 10.33 -31.41 0.24
C ASN A 57 11.33 -30.51 0.98
N GLY A 58 11.74 -30.92 2.19
CA GLY A 58 12.64 -30.14 3.05
C GLY A 58 11.93 -29.19 4.01
N PHE A 59 10.60 -29.09 3.96
CA PHE A 59 9.79 -28.25 4.82
C PHE A 59 8.63 -29.03 5.44
N TYR A 60 8.28 -28.72 6.67
CA TYR A 60 7.03 -29.19 7.27
C TYR A 60 5.89 -28.27 6.85
N LYS A 61 4.82 -28.86 6.30
CA LYS A 61 3.57 -28.16 6.09
C LYS A 61 2.82 -28.06 7.42
N LEU A 62 2.72 -26.84 7.96
CA LEU A 62 2.03 -26.57 9.22
C LEU A 62 0.53 -26.41 9.00
N MET A 63 0.17 -25.67 7.94
CA MET A 63 -1.22 -25.37 7.61
C MET A 63 -1.37 -25.06 6.11
N GLY A 64 -2.59 -25.20 5.61
CA GLY A 64 -2.94 -24.78 4.25
C GLY A 64 -3.53 -25.87 3.37
N PRO A 65 -4.16 -25.45 2.26
CA PRO A 65 -4.27 -24.05 1.85
C PRO A 65 -5.32 -23.28 2.65
N GLN A 66 -4.98 -22.06 3.06
CA GLN A 66 -5.99 -21.04 3.37
C GLN A 66 -6.32 -20.33 2.05
N THR A 67 -7.61 -20.26 1.70
CA THR A 67 -8.04 -19.67 0.44
C THR A 67 -8.74 -18.35 0.72
N SER A 68 -8.32 -17.29 0.03
CA SER A 68 -9.02 -15.99 0.02
C SER A 68 -9.45 -15.63 -1.40
N TYR A 69 -10.58 -14.93 -1.50
CA TYR A 69 -11.15 -14.44 -2.74
C TYR A 69 -11.19 -12.93 -2.73
N ASN A 70 -10.71 -12.32 -3.80
CA ASN A 70 -10.79 -10.88 -4.01
C ASN A 70 -11.42 -10.60 -5.37
N SER A 71 -12.39 -9.67 -5.41
CA SER A 71 -13.03 -9.20 -6.63
C SER A 71 -12.98 -7.68 -6.66
N SER A 72 -12.40 -7.14 -7.72
CA SER A 72 -12.32 -5.70 -7.98
C SER A 72 -13.03 -5.39 -9.28
N THR A 73 -13.93 -4.40 -9.26
CA THR A 73 -14.63 -3.91 -10.44
C THR A 73 -14.12 -2.50 -10.76
N GLN A 74 -13.63 -2.31 -11.98
CA GLN A 74 -13.20 -1.01 -12.49
C GLN A 74 -14.05 -0.62 -13.69
N ILE A 75 -14.43 0.66 -13.75
CA ILE A 75 -15.12 1.24 -14.91
C ILE A 75 -14.14 2.24 -15.54
N ILE A 76 -13.64 1.90 -16.74
CA ILE A 76 -12.73 2.74 -17.53
C ILE A 76 -13.43 3.05 -18.85
N ASN A 77 -13.62 4.34 -19.16
CA ASN A 77 -14.28 4.82 -20.38
C ASN A 77 -15.65 4.15 -20.63
N GLY A 78 -16.46 3.99 -19.57
CA GLY A 78 -17.79 3.37 -19.68
C GLY A 78 -17.79 1.84 -19.87
N LYS A 79 -16.62 1.20 -19.93
CA LYS A 79 -16.48 -0.25 -19.95
C LYS A 79 -16.21 -0.77 -18.56
N MET A 80 -17.07 -1.66 -18.08
CA MET A 80 -16.89 -2.34 -16.80
C MET A 80 -15.91 -3.50 -16.98
N SER A 81 -14.83 -3.50 -16.21
CA SER A 81 -13.88 -4.62 -16.11
C SER A 81 -13.93 -5.16 -14.68
N GLN A 82 -14.21 -6.43 -14.55
CA GLN A 82 -14.18 -7.15 -13.28
C GLN A 82 -12.94 -8.04 -13.26
N GLN A 83 -12.10 -7.82 -12.24
CA GLN A 83 -10.92 -8.65 -12.01
C GLN A 83 -11.15 -9.45 -10.73
N THR A 84 -11.05 -10.76 -10.83
CA THR A 84 -11.15 -11.68 -9.70
C THR A 84 -9.81 -12.36 -9.47
N SER A 85 -9.46 -12.59 -8.20
CA SER A 85 -8.28 -13.36 -7.83
C SER A 85 -8.58 -14.29 -6.66
N TYR A 86 -7.97 -15.47 -6.71
CA TYR A 86 -7.96 -16.44 -5.64
C TYR A 86 -6.51 -16.59 -5.14
N THR A 87 -6.33 -16.51 -3.83
CA THR A 87 -5.03 -16.67 -3.19
C THR A 87 -5.05 -17.89 -2.30
N TYR A 88 -4.06 -18.78 -2.49
CA TYR A 88 -3.85 -20.01 -1.71
C TYR A 88 -2.58 -19.84 -0.88
N VAL A 89 -2.73 -19.82 0.45
CA VAL A 89 -1.63 -19.60 1.39
C VAL A 89 -1.32 -20.90 2.12
N TYR A 90 -0.04 -21.29 2.11
CA TYR A 90 0.50 -22.39 2.89
C TYR A 90 1.49 -21.87 3.91
N PHE A 91 1.44 -22.43 5.11
CA PHE A 91 2.37 -22.15 6.19
C PHE A 91 3.33 -23.32 6.31
N LEU A 92 4.61 -23.02 6.13
CA LEU A 92 5.68 -24.00 6.12
C LEU A 92 6.68 -23.70 7.24
N GLN A 93 7.40 -24.72 7.69
CA GLN A 93 8.53 -24.59 8.60
C GLN A 93 9.78 -25.17 7.96
N ALA A 94 10.87 -24.41 7.95
CA ALA A 94 12.16 -24.87 7.50
C ALA A 94 12.73 -25.90 8.49
N VAL A 95 13.16 -27.07 8.01
CA VAL A 95 13.60 -28.17 8.87
C VAL A 95 15.11 -28.12 9.08
N LYS A 96 15.88 -28.03 8.01
CA LYS A 96 17.33 -28.18 8.02
C LYS A 96 17.98 -27.21 7.05
N GLU A 97 19.18 -26.75 7.36
CA GLU A 97 20.01 -25.94 6.48
C GLU A 97 20.19 -26.57 5.10
N GLY A 98 20.22 -25.76 4.06
CA GLY A 98 20.43 -26.20 2.71
C GLY A 98 19.72 -25.31 1.67
N LYS A 99 19.96 -25.64 0.40
CA LYS A 99 19.25 -25.01 -0.73
C LYS A 99 18.20 -25.96 -1.25
N TYR A 100 16.96 -25.49 -1.26
CA TYR A 100 15.81 -26.29 -1.63
C TYR A 100 15.17 -25.72 -2.88
N VAL A 101 14.78 -26.61 -3.78
CA VAL A 101 13.98 -26.29 -4.96
C VAL A 101 12.65 -27.00 -4.81
N ILE A 102 11.57 -26.23 -4.86
CA ILE A 102 10.21 -26.75 -4.82
C ILE A 102 9.60 -26.61 -6.21
N ALA A 103 9.00 -27.69 -6.69
CA ALA A 103 8.38 -27.74 -8.02
C ALA A 103 7.23 -26.71 -8.18
N PRO A 104 6.86 -26.38 -9.41
CA PRO A 104 5.70 -25.51 -9.68
C PRO A 104 4.40 -26.07 -9.10
N ALA A 105 3.55 -25.18 -8.59
CA ALA A 105 2.14 -25.50 -8.36
C ALA A 105 1.37 -25.48 -9.69
N THR A 106 0.24 -26.17 -9.74
CA THR A 106 -0.61 -26.22 -10.92
C THR A 106 -2.03 -25.73 -10.63
N PHE A 107 -2.63 -25.11 -11.64
CA PHE A 107 -4.03 -24.71 -11.62
C PHE A 107 -4.70 -25.20 -12.89
N THR A 108 -5.71 -26.08 -12.75
CA THR A 108 -6.41 -26.69 -13.88
C THR A 108 -7.78 -26.03 -14.05
N LEU A 109 -8.01 -25.45 -15.23
CA LEU A 109 -9.27 -24.81 -15.59
C LEU A 109 -9.72 -25.34 -16.96
N LYS A 110 -10.92 -25.89 -17.06
CA LYS A 110 -11.52 -26.41 -18.32
C LYS A 110 -10.54 -27.31 -19.12
N ASN A 111 -9.91 -28.27 -18.44
CA ASN A 111 -8.94 -29.23 -19.00
C ASN A 111 -7.63 -28.62 -19.49
N LYS A 112 -7.35 -27.36 -19.16
CA LYS A 112 -6.06 -26.70 -19.42
C LYS A 112 -5.35 -26.47 -18.09
N THR A 113 -4.09 -26.89 -18.01
CA THR A 113 -3.28 -26.76 -16.80
C THR A 113 -2.29 -25.61 -16.97
N TYR A 114 -2.23 -24.74 -15.96
CA TYR A 114 -1.29 -23.62 -15.82
C TYR A 114 -0.36 -23.92 -14.66
N ALA A 115 0.91 -23.59 -14.81
CA ALA A 115 1.93 -23.83 -13.79
C ALA A 115 2.51 -22.50 -13.31
N SER A 116 2.87 -22.43 -12.02
CA SER A 116 3.66 -21.34 -11.48
C SER A 116 5.14 -21.54 -11.79
N ASP A 117 5.98 -20.55 -11.41
CA ASP A 117 7.41 -20.75 -11.37
C ASP A 117 7.80 -21.69 -10.23
N SER A 118 9.01 -22.27 -10.32
CA SER A 118 9.64 -23.03 -9.23
C SER A 118 10.12 -22.09 -8.13
N MET A 119 10.11 -22.56 -6.89
CA MET A 119 10.65 -21.79 -5.76
C MET A 119 12.07 -22.23 -5.44
N TYR A 120 12.93 -21.25 -5.14
CA TYR A 120 14.32 -21.46 -4.71
C TYR A 120 14.48 -20.86 -3.32
N ILE A 121 14.54 -21.70 -2.28
CA ILE A 121 14.61 -21.25 -0.90
C ILE A 121 15.93 -21.73 -0.29
N GLU A 122 16.72 -20.80 0.22
CA GLU A 122 17.92 -21.08 0.99
C GLU A 122 17.58 -21.07 2.48
N VAL A 123 17.79 -22.21 3.13
CA VAL A 123 17.66 -22.34 4.58
C VAL A 123 19.03 -22.18 5.20
N THR A 124 19.22 -21.11 5.96
CA THR A 124 20.48 -20.82 6.67
C THR A 124 20.42 -21.31 8.11
N GLY A 125 21.59 -21.59 8.69
CA GLY A 125 21.67 -22.02 10.08
C GLY A 125 21.41 -20.89 11.07
N ASN A 126 21.02 -21.28 12.27
CA ASN A 126 20.86 -20.36 13.40
C ASN A 126 22.23 -19.98 14.04
N SER A 127 23.30 -20.05 13.28
CA SER A 127 24.65 -19.69 13.77
C SER A 127 24.82 -18.17 13.67
N ALA A 128 25.01 -17.53 14.81
CA ALA A 128 25.58 -16.20 14.93
C ALA A 128 26.97 -16.14 14.29
N GLN A 129 27.06 -16.06 12.97
CA GLN A 129 28.32 -15.93 12.26
C GLN A 129 28.53 -14.47 11.88
N LYS A 130 29.55 -13.89 12.55
CA LYS A 130 30.14 -12.60 12.18
C LYS A 130 30.53 -12.65 10.70
N GLN A 131 29.78 -11.98 9.85
CA GLN A 131 30.28 -11.61 8.52
C GLN A 131 30.78 -10.18 8.56
N ASN A 132 32.09 -10.05 8.40
CA ASN A 132 32.74 -8.80 8.03
C ASN A 132 32.20 -8.36 6.67
N VAL A 133 31.45 -7.28 6.64
CA VAL A 133 31.10 -6.55 5.43
C VAL A 133 32.07 -5.39 5.32
N PRO A 134 32.75 -5.19 4.17
CA PRO A 134 33.62 -4.04 3.95
C PRO A 134 32.78 -2.74 4.00
N ALA A 135 33.27 -1.77 4.74
CA ALA A 135 32.71 -0.42 4.79
C ALA A 135 32.78 0.24 3.40
N GLY A 136 31.66 0.76 2.95
CA GLY A 136 31.62 1.60 1.75
C GLY A 136 30.20 1.96 1.35
N THR A 137 29.70 2.99 1.85
CA THR A 137 29.13 4.22 1.28
C THR A 137 28.10 4.87 2.23
N ASN A 138 28.39 6.10 2.60
CA ASN A 138 27.57 6.98 3.42
C ASN A 138 26.19 7.21 2.82
N ALA A 139 25.15 6.70 3.48
CA ALA A 139 23.82 7.25 3.40
C ALA A 139 23.50 7.80 4.79
N THR A 140 23.56 9.12 4.93
CA THR A 140 23.22 9.87 6.12
C THR A 140 21.70 9.81 6.33
N GLY A 141 21.23 8.73 6.95
CA GLY A 141 19.88 8.61 7.49
C GLY A 141 20.01 8.64 9.01
N ASN A 142 19.52 9.68 9.66
CA ASN A 142 19.46 9.78 11.12
C ASN A 142 18.67 8.61 11.70
N GLU A 143 19.38 7.61 12.17
CA GLU A 143 18.82 6.53 12.97
C GLU A 143 18.42 7.09 14.33
N SER A 144 17.09 7.14 14.54
CA SER A 144 16.55 7.30 15.89
C SER A 144 16.93 6.05 16.67
N SER A 145 17.72 6.20 17.72
CA SER A 145 18.10 5.15 18.65
C SER A 145 16.87 4.39 19.12
N VAL A 146 16.69 3.17 18.64
CA VAL A 146 15.72 2.22 19.15
C VAL A 146 16.29 1.68 20.48
N GLU A 147 15.97 2.34 21.59
CA GLU A 147 16.23 1.81 22.93
C GLU A 147 15.20 0.69 23.23
N SER A 148 15.44 -0.48 22.69
CA SER A 148 14.77 -1.74 23.06
C SER A 148 15.75 -2.90 22.95
N SER A 149 16.95 -2.72 23.48
CA SER A 149 17.95 -3.80 23.59
C SER A 149 17.40 -4.89 24.53
N GLY A 150 16.92 -6.01 23.98
CA GLY A 150 16.57 -7.21 24.73
C GLY A 150 15.11 -7.67 24.65
N SER A 151 14.19 -6.95 24.04
CA SER A 151 12.83 -7.43 23.86
C SER A 151 12.72 -8.38 22.68
N ASP A 152 12.10 -9.57 22.87
CA ASP A 152 11.87 -10.54 21.78
C ASP A 152 10.84 -10.03 20.77
N ILE A 153 10.06 -9.02 21.14
CA ILE A 153 9.09 -8.39 20.28
C ILE A 153 8.88 -6.93 20.67
N PHE A 154 8.85 -6.04 19.69
CA PHE A 154 8.54 -4.61 19.90
C PHE A 154 7.91 -4.00 18.63
N VAL A 155 7.32 -2.83 18.82
CA VAL A 155 6.73 -2.01 17.75
C VAL A 155 7.47 -0.70 17.65
N ASN A 156 7.75 -0.25 16.44
CA ASN A 156 8.35 1.03 16.18
C ASN A 156 7.41 1.90 15.34
N LEU A 157 7.17 3.11 15.80
CA LEU A 157 6.55 4.19 15.03
C LEU A 157 7.67 5.11 14.55
N SER A 158 7.94 5.12 13.28
CA SER A 158 8.98 5.96 12.66
C SER A 158 8.38 6.99 11.73
N LEU A 159 9.05 8.12 11.61
CA LEU A 159 8.70 9.20 10.69
C LEU A 159 9.82 9.38 9.68
N ASN A 160 9.46 9.60 8.42
CA ASN A 160 10.44 9.88 7.37
C ASN A 160 11.15 11.25 7.57
N ARG A 161 10.50 12.17 8.31
CA ARG A 161 11.04 13.49 8.70
C ARG A 161 10.56 13.85 10.08
N LYS A 162 11.47 14.41 10.92
CA LYS A 162 11.17 14.89 12.28
C LYS A 162 10.99 16.41 12.37
N GLU A 163 11.39 17.12 11.33
CA GLU A 163 11.26 18.57 11.20
C GLU A 163 10.67 18.91 9.84
N VAL A 164 9.59 19.67 9.81
CA VAL A 164 8.83 20.04 8.61
C VAL A 164 8.23 21.43 8.78
N TYR A 165 7.79 22.02 7.67
CA TYR A 165 6.94 23.22 7.72
C TYR A 165 5.47 22.84 7.91
N LEU A 166 4.69 23.82 8.41
CA LEU A 166 3.22 23.68 8.51
C LEU A 166 2.65 23.28 7.15
N GLY A 167 1.79 22.25 7.11
CA GLY A 167 1.19 21.77 5.89
C GLY A 167 2.06 20.86 5.00
N GLU A 168 3.37 20.68 5.29
CA GLU A 168 4.18 19.66 4.60
C GLU A 168 3.83 18.26 5.06
N HIS A 169 3.90 17.29 4.13
CA HIS A 169 3.59 15.91 4.47
C HIS A 169 4.69 15.20 5.26
N ILE A 170 4.28 14.30 6.13
CA ILE A 170 5.13 13.34 6.84
C ILE A 170 4.55 11.96 6.60
N VAL A 171 5.40 10.97 6.37
CA VAL A 171 4.98 9.56 6.36
C VAL A 171 5.34 8.95 7.70
N ALA A 172 4.31 8.48 8.41
CA ALA A 172 4.47 7.70 9.64
C ALA A 172 4.32 6.21 9.29
N THR A 173 5.32 5.42 9.68
CA THR A 173 5.36 3.97 9.44
C THR A 173 5.35 3.23 10.77
N VAL A 174 4.36 2.36 10.94
CA VAL A 174 4.26 1.43 12.06
C VAL A 174 4.84 0.10 11.61
N LYS A 175 5.90 -0.35 12.28
CA LYS A 175 6.63 -1.57 11.96
C LYS A 175 6.75 -2.44 13.21
N ILE A 176 6.49 -3.73 13.06
CA ILE A 176 6.68 -4.73 14.10
C ILE A 176 8.02 -5.42 13.92
N TYR A 177 8.69 -5.73 15.02
CA TYR A 177 9.93 -6.49 15.10
C TYR A 177 9.75 -7.66 16.05
N THR A 178 10.13 -8.86 15.64
CA THR A 178 9.95 -10.06 16.45
C THR A 178 11.07 -11.05 16.25
N ARG A 179 11.44 -11.76 17.34
CA ARG A 179 12.32 -12.94 17.35
C ARG A 179 11.54 -14.20 17.69
N VAL A 180 10.26 -14.05 18.01
CA VAL A 180 9.37 -15.16 18.34
C VAL A 180 8.37 -15.39 17.23
N ASN A 181 7.82 -16.60 17.16
CA ASN A 181 6.83 -16.95 16.16
C ASN A 181 5.49 -16.23 16.46
N LEU A 182 5.10 -15.34 15.52
CA LEU A 182 3.79 -14.69 15.56
C LEU A 182 2.76 -15.59 14.90
N SER A 183 1.68 -15.88 15.63
CA SER A 183 0.48 -16.51 15.05
C SER A 183 -0.46 -15.50 14.40
N GLY A 184 -0.35 -14.21 14.77
CA GLY A 184 -1.17 -13.14 14.23
C GLY A 184 -1.13 -11.87 15.07
N ILE A 185 -1.90 -10.89 14.61
CA ILE A 185 -2.17 -9.66 15.35
C ILE A 185 -3.63 -9.74 15.82
N ASN A 186 -3.83 -9.59 17.13
CA ASN A 186 -5.16 -9.65 17.76
C ASN A 186 -5.86 -8.29 17.76
N GLU A 187 -5.14 -7.23 18.12
CA GLU A 187 -5.68 -5.88 18.22
C GLU A 187 -4.59 -4.84 17.91
N ILE A 188 -4.97 -3.75 17.24
CA ILE A 188 -4.09 -2.60 17.02
C ILE A 188 -4.84 -1.33 17.45
N LYS A 189 -4.20 -0.53 18.30
CA LYS A 189 -4.65 0.81 18.67
C LYS A 189 -3.69 1.85 18.16
N PHE A 190 -4.08 2.54 17.11
CA PHE A 190 -3.33 3.66 16.57
C PHE A 190 -3.61 4.93 17.39
N PRO A 191 -2.62 5.85 17.51
CA PRO A 191 -2.84 7.15 18.13
C PRO A 191 -3.82 8.00 17.30
N ALA A 192 -4.42 8.98 17.95
CA ALA A 192 -5.34 9.92 17.30
C ALA A 192 -4.65 10.88 16.31
N PHE A 193 -3.31 10.99 16.35
CA PHE A 193 -2.51 11.95 15.57
C PHE A 193 -2.98 13.39 15.73
N ASN A 194 -3.23 13.80 17.00
CA ASN A 194 -3.67 15.15 17.31
C ASN A 194 -2.71 16.20 16.74
N GLY A 195 -3.27 17.25 16.13
CA GLY A 195 -2.49 18.29 15.43
C GLY A 195 -2.12 17.95 13.99
N PHE A 196 -2.55 16.80 13.46
CA PHE A 196 -2.34 16.39 12.07
C PHE A 196 -3.66 16.09 11.35
N LEU A 197 -3.72 16.45 10.08
CA LEU A 197 -4.67 15.86 9.15
C LEU A 197 -4.08 14.52 8.68
N LYS A 198 -4.78 13.42 8.97
CA LYS A 198 -4.33 12.05 8.70
C LYS A 198 -5.02 11.47 7.47
N SER A 199 -4.27 10.74 6.66
CA SER A 199 -4.78 9.85 5.62
C SER A 199 -4.08 8.49 5.73
N ASP A 200 -4.83 7.41 5.69
CA ASP A 200 -4.27 6.07 5.67
C ASP A 200 -3.69 5.78 4.28
N LEU A 201 -2.49 5.23 4.24
CA LEU A 201 -1.88 4.74 3.02
C LEU A 201 -2.24 3.27 2.82
N VAL A 202 -2.41 2.89 1.56
CA VAL A 202 -2.62 1.48 1.22
C VAL A 202 -1.35 0.72 1.61
N THR A 203 -1.47 -0.12 2.63
CA THR A 203 -0.40 -0.96 3.13
C THR A 203 -0.75 -2.42 2.84
N PRO A 204 0.09 -3.17 2.14
CA PRO A 204 -0.15 -4.58 1.90
C PRO A 204 -0.33 -5.34 3.22
N PRO A 205 -1.19 -6.35 3.26
CA PRO A 205 -1.34 -7.20 4.45
C PRO A 205 0.00 -7.81 4.87
N LEU A 206 0.25 -7.87 6.17
CA LEU A 206 1.45 -8.49 6.72
C LEU A 206 1.35 -10.01 6.61
N THR A 207 1.79 -10.55 5.49
CA THR A 207 1.75 -11.99 5.18
C THR A 207 3.07 -12.71 5.43
N SER A 208 4.17 -11.96 5.45
CA SER A 208 5.51 -12.48 5.72
C SER A 208 6.36 -11.43 6.44
N LEU A 209 7.32 -11.89 7.22
CA LEU A 209 8.30 -11.04 7.89
C LEU A 209 9.60 -11.02 7.11
N GLN A 210 10.16 -9.84 6.91
CA GLN A 210 11.50 -9.66 6.36
C GLN A 210 12.52 -9.69 7.49
N GLN A 211 13.75 -10.11 7.22
CA GLN A 211 14.81 -10.06 8.21
C GLN A 211 15.51 -8.71 8.21
N GLU A 212 15.72 -8.17 9.40
CA GLU A 212 16.42 -6.91 9.62
C GLU A 212 17.29 -7.01 10.88
N THR A 213 18.50 -6.49 10.81
CA THR A 213 19.41 -6.47 11.95
C THR A 213 19.27 -5.13 12.67
N VAL A 214 18.86 -5.16 13.94
CA VAL A 214 18.74 -3.99 14.81
C VAL A 214 19.71 -4.18 15.98
N ASN A 215 20.66 -3.26 16.16
CA ASN A 215 21.67 -3.31 17.22
C ASN A 215 22.39 -4.66 17.33
N GLY A 216 22.76 -5.27 16.19
CA GLY A 216 23.44 -6.56 16.13
C GLY A 216 22.55 -7.78 16.34
N THR A 217 21.24 -7.59 16.53
CA THR A 217 20.26 -8.66 16.70
C THR A 217 19.34 -8.75 15.48
N VAL A 218 19.16 -9.97 14.96
CA VAL A 218 18.28 -10.22 13.80
C VAL A 218 16.84 -10.37 14.27
N TYR A 219 15.94 -9.61 13.66
CA TYR A 219 14.49 -9.64 13.86
C TYR A 219 13.78 -9.98 12.57
N GLY A 220 12.66 -10.70 12.67
CA GLY A 220 11.64 -10.72 11.64
C GLY A 220 10.83 -9.42 11.73
N THR A 221 10.68 -8.70 10.63
CA THR A 221 10.04 -7.39 10.62
C THR A 221 8.97 -7.29 9.56
N GLY A 222 7.96 -6.47 9.83
CA GLY A 222 6.94 -6.17 8.83
C GLY A 222 6.24 -4.84 9.09
N VAL A 223 5.86 -4.18 8.00
CA VAL A 223 5.09 -2.95 8.07
C VAL A 223 3.63 -3.31 8.37
N VAL A 224 3.11 -2.77 9.47
CA VAL A 224 1.74 -2.99 9.93
C VAL A 224 0.80 -1.99 9.26
N GLN A 225 1.18 -0.70 9.27
CA GLN A 225 0.40 0.38 8.68
C GLN A 225 1.28 1.59 8.38
N GLN A 226 0.90 2.34 7.34
CA GLN A 226 1.50 3.62 7.00
C GLN A 226 0.44 4.72 6.95
N PHE A 227 0.83 5.90 7.41
CA PHE A 227 -0.04 7.08 7.44
C PHE A 227 0.64 8.25 6.77
N LEU A 228 -0.12 9.02 6.02
CA LEU A 228 0.27 10.32 5.51
C LEU A 228 -0.30 11.39 6.46
N LEU A 229 0.58 12.20 7.04
CA LEU A 229 0.25 13.19 8.04
C LEU A 229 0.59 14.58 7.52
N TYR A 230 -0.31 15.55 7.72
CA TYR A 230 -0.10 16.96 7.43
C TYR A 230 -0.29 17.76 8.72
N PRO A 231 0.76 18.36 9.29
CA PRO A 231 0.65 19.15 10.53
C PRO A 231 -0.24 20.39 10.30
N GLN A 232 -1.13 20.64 11.26
CA GLN A 232 -2.10 21.75 11.25
C GLN A 232 -1.72 22.85 12.25
N ILE A 233 -0.74 22.61 13.11
CA ILE A 233 -0.26 23.56 14.12
C ILE A 233 1.27 23.58 14.10
N THR A 234 1.85 24.71 14.48
CA THR A 234 3.30 24.89 14.62
C THR A 234 3.78 24.52 16.02
N GLY A 235 5.09 24.29 16.17
CA GLY A 235 5.72 23.93 17.44
C GLY A 235 6.09 22.45 17.51
N GLU A 236 6.33 21.95 18.72
CA GLU A 236 6.62 20.54 18.96
C GLU A 236 5.32 19.77 19.18
N ILE A 237 5.03 18.82 18.30
CA ILE A 237 3.86 17.93 18.39
C ILE A 237 4.35 16.55 18.80
N SER A 238 3.73 15.96 19.82
CA SER A 238 3.99 14.60 20.27
C SER A 238 2.92 13.66 19.70
N ILE A 239 3.37 12.55 19.12
CA ILE A 239 2.51 11.46 18.66
C ILE A 239 2.56 10.35 19.69
N ASP A 240 1.40 9.97 20.24
CA ASP A 240 1.27 8.95 21.25
C ASP A 240 1.69 7.57 20.75
N PRO A 241 2.02 6.61 21.64
CA PRO A 241 2.40 5.26 21.28
C PRO A 241 1.32 4.51 20.50
N VAL A 242 1.74 3.76 19.49
CA VAL A 242 0.92 2.69 18.90
C VAL A 242 0.94 1.50 19.85
N GLN A 243 -0.21 0.92 20.14
CA GLN A 243 -0.33 -0.30 20.94
C GLN A 243 -0.79 -1.47 20.06
N ILE A 244 -0.11 -2.59 20.16
CA ILE A 244 -0.45 -3.81 19.41
C ILE A 244 -0.51 -4.98 20.38
N SER A 245 -1.59 -5.75 20.31
CA SER A 245 -1.71 -7.05 20.94
C SER A 245 -1.44 -8.11 19.87
N VAL A 246 -0.38 -8.87 20.03
CA VAL A 246 0.02 -9.95 19.14
C VAL A 246 -0.25 -11.31 19.77
N LEU A 247 -0.47 -12.31 18.94
CA LEU A 247 -0.59 -13.71 19.34
C LEU A 247 0.75 -14.41 19.10
N ILE A 248 1.39 -14.88 20.17
CA ILE A 248 2.65 -15.60 20.10
C ILE A 248 2.46 -17.07 20.48
N GLN A 249 3.23 -17.95 19.84
CA GLN A 249 3.27 -19.36 20.24
C GLN A 249 4.30 -19.53 21.33
N GLN A 250 3.87 -19.96 22.49
CA GLN A 250 4.74 -20.32 23.61
C GLN A 250 4.61 -21.80 23.87
N LYS A 251 5.76 -22.47 24.09
CA LYS A 251 5.81 -23.86 24.48
C LYS A 251 5.20 -24.00 25.86
N SER A 252 4.14 -24.81 26.02
CA SER A 252 3.57 -25.10 27.33
C SER A 252 4.53 -26.02 28.08
N GLY A 253 5.12 -25.52 29.17
CA GLY A 253 6.18 -26.21 29.87
C GLY A 253 5.66 -27.31 30.81
N GLN A 254 5.57 -28.51 30.33
CA GLN A 254 5.90 -29.74 31.09
C GLN A 254 6.58 -30.66 30.11
N SER A 255 7.91 -30.67 30.10
CA SER A 255 8.66 -31.75 29.48
C SER A 255 8.52 -32.98 30.37
N ASP A 256 7.91 -34.03 29.83
CA ASP A 256 7.91 -35.33 30.47
C ASP A 256 9.39 -35.82 30.60
N PRO A 257 9.86 -36.21 31.81
CA PRO A 257 11.24 -36.66 32.02
C PRO A 257 11.62 -37.86 31.17
N PHE A 258 10.67 -38.64 30.65
CA PHE A 258 10.87 -39.85 29.87
C PHE A 258 10.77 -39.69 28.36
N PHE A 259 9.91 -38.76 27.89
CA PHE A 259 9.61 -38.58 26.48
C PHE A 259 10.11 -37.23 25.91
N GLY A 260 10.82 -36.44 26.74
CA GLY A 260 11.40 -35.18 26.32
C GLY A 260 10.35 -34.22 25.66
N ASP A 261 10.76 -33.59 24.55
CA ASP A 261 9.95 -32.62 23.83
C ASP A 261 8.89 -33.21 22.89
N PHE A 262 8.73 -34.54 22.84
CA PHE A 262 7.87 -35.21 21.86
C PHE A 262 6.36 -34.88 22.04
N PHE A 263 5.93 -34.55 23.28
CA PHE A 263 4.56 -34.18 23.60
C PHE A 263 4.40 -32.70 24.00
N SER A 264 5.37 -31.84 23.69
CA SER A 264 5.23 -30.42 24.01
C SER A 264 4.11 -29.81 23.19
N SER A 265 3.05 -29.35 23.86
CA SER A 265 1.98 -28.57 23.25
C SER A 265 2.39 -27.10 23.18
N TYR A 266 2.05 -26.43 22.06
CA TYR A 266 2.20 -24.99 21.93
C TYR A 266 0.89 -24.32 22.33
N GLN A 267 0.98 -23.32 23.17
CA GLN A 267 -0.16 -22.48 23.54
C GLN A 267 0.00 -21.12 22.88
N THR A 268 -1.07 -20.63 22.27
CA THR A 268 -1.13 -19.28 21.74
C THR A 268 -1.53 -18.32 22.84
N ILE A 269 -0.67 -17.36 23.16
CA ILE A 269 -0.93 -16.36 24.19
C ILE A 269 -0.89 -14.96 23.61
N PRO A 270 -1.77 -14.04 24.05
CA PRO A 270 -1.72 -12.64 23.67
C PRO A 270 -0.57 -11.93 24.40
N ARG A 271 0.17 -11.09 23.69
CA ARG A 271 1.22 -10.22 24.24
C ARG A 271 1.02 -8.80 23.75
N ALA A 272 0.87 -7.86 24.67
CA ALA A 272 0.76 -6.44 24.37
C ALA A 272 2.16 -5.82 24.23
N VAL A 273 2.36 -5.02 23.20
CA VAL A 273 3.56 -4.22 22.93
C VAL A 273 3.17 -2.82 22.53
N ALA A 274 3.98 -1.83 22.85
CA ALA A 274 3.73 -0.45 22.50
C ALA A 274 4.99 0.18 21.90
N SER A 275 4.80 1.12 20.97
CA SER A 275 5.87 1.95 20.46
C SER A 275 6.24 3.04 21.48
N GLN A 276 7.35 3.71 21.24
CA GLN A 276 7.65 4.95 21.96
C GLN A 276 6.84 6.12 21.39
N THR A 277 6.71 7.18 22.19
CA THR A 277 6.21 8.49 21.75
C THR A 277 7.20 9.09 20.75
N VAL A 278 6.69 9.65 19.66
CA VAL A 278 7.50 10.30 18.63
C VAL A 278 7.19 11.80 18.59
N LYS A 279 8.22 12.62 18.49
CA LYS A 279 8.08 14.08 18.43
C LYS A 279 8.37 14.59 17.03
N VAL A 280 7.60 15.59 16.61
CA VAL A 280 7.74 16.33 15.36
C VAL A 280 7.87 17.79 15.65
N LYS A 281 8.88 18.44 15.08
CA LYS A 281 9.04 19.90 15.13
C LYS A 281 8.44 20.51 13.86
N VAL A 282 7.39 21.29 14.01
CA VAL A 282 6.69 21.96 12.93
C VAL A 282 7.06 23.44 12.92
N LYS A 283 7.72 23.87 11.85
CA LYS A 283 8.10 25.28 11.64
C LYS A 283 6.94 26.06 11.02
N PRO A 284 6.78 27.35 11.34
CA PRO A 284 5.89 28.22 10.59
C PRO A 284 6.36 28.33 9.14
N LEU A 285 5.44 28.61 8.24
CA LEU A 285 5.79 28.90 6.85
C LEU A 285 6.64 30.16 6.76
N PRO A 286 7.64 30.23 5.87
CA PRO A 286 8.45 31.42 5.68
C PRO A 286 7.63 32.56 5.06
N GLY A 287 7.93 33.79 5.47
CA GLY A 287 7.27 34.98 4.94
C GLY A 287 5.88 35.27 5.53
N ILE A 288 5.26 36.31 5.02
CA ILE A 288 3.89 36.71 5.37
C ILE A 288 2.95 36.01 4.40
N GLN A 289 1.99 35.24 4.94
CA GLN A 289 0.96 34.63 4.12
C GLN A 289 -0.06 35.69 3.69
N PRO A 290 -0.48 35.70 2.41
CA PRO A 290 -1.59 36.55 1.97
C PRO A 290 -2.90 36.11 2.63
N ASP A 291 -3.88 37.04 2.72
CA ASP A 291 -5.17 36.80 3.37
C ASP A 291 -5.98 35.65 2.69
N ASP A 292 -5.75 35.44 1.40
CA ASP A 292 -6.38 34.40 0.57
C ASP A 292 -5.55 33.10 0.47
N PHE A 293 -4.54 32.93 1.33
CA PHE A 293 -3.71 31.73 1.33
C PHE A 293 -4.52 30.47 1.61
N SER A 294 -4.56 29.55 0.65
CA SER A 294 -5.34 28.32 0.73
C SER A 294 -4.81 27.28 1.73
N GLY A 295 -3.61 27.47 2.30
CA GLY A 295 -2.96 26.54 3.21
C GLY A 295 -2.31 25.34 2.50
N ILE A 296 -2.33 25.25 1.17
CA ILE A 296 -1.67 24.17 0.43
C ILE A 296 -0.18 24.44 0.36
N VAL A 297 0.61 23.46 0.80
CA VAL A 297 2.08 23.50 0.77
C VAL A 297 2.60 22.36 -0.09
N GLY A 298 3.47 22.68 -1.06
CA GLY A 298 4.03 21.70 -1.97
C GLY A 298 4.55 22.31 -3.27
N LYS A 299 4.82 21.46 -4.24
CA LYS A 299 5.16 21.86 -5.61
C LYS A 299 3.90 21.81 -6.45
N LEU A 300 3.35 22.97 -6.75
CA LEU A 300 2.06 23.11 -7.42
C LEU A 300 2.22 23.88 -8.73
N ASP A 301 1.40 23.51 -9.68
CA ASP A 301 1.20 24.21 -10.96
C ASP A 301 -0.26 24.60 -11.09
N LEU A 302 -0.51 25.83 -11.56
CA LEU A 302 -1.85 26.37 -11.80
C LEU A 302 -2.02 26.61 -13.29
N LYS A 303 -3.07 26.03 -13.86
CA LYS A 303 -3.44 26.26 -15.25
C LYS A 303 -4.89 26.75 -15.33
N ALA A 304 -5.09 27.89 -16.00
CA ALA A 304 -6.39 28.47 -16.28
C ALA A 304 -6.61 28.54 -17.80
N VAL A 305 -7.76 28.08 -18.26
CA VAL A 305 -8.08 28.01 -19.71
C VAL A 305 -9.54 28.36 -19.92
N LEU A 306 -9.79 29.29 -20.86
CA LEU A 306 -11.10 29.56 -21.42
C LEU A 306 -11.34 28.64 -22.63
N SER A 307 -12.56 28.17 -22.80
CA SER A 307 -12.93 27.36 -23.98
C SER A 307 -12.98 28.18 -25.27
N LYS A 308 -13.27 29.49 -25.14
CA LYS A 308 -13.33 30.47 -26.23
C LYS A 308 -12.94 31.84 -25.68
N ASP A 309 -12.25 32.64 -26.46
CA ASP A 309 -11.83 34.00 -26.16
C ASP A 309 -12.79 35.06 -26.76
N SER A 310 -13.65 34.66 -27.69
CA SER A 310 -14.65 35.50 -28.34
C SER A 310 -15.97 34.76 -28.49
N VAL A 311 -17.05 35.36 -28.02
CA VAL A 311 -18.41 34.78 -28.02
C VAL A 311 -19.45 35.86 -28.18
N ASN A 312 -20.67 35.50 -28.59
CA ASN A 312 -21.80 36.42 -28.57
C ASN A 312 -22.32 36.63 -27.15
N VAL A 313 -23.03 37.74 -26.97
CA VAL A 313 -23.76 38.00 -25.73
C VAL A 313 -24.77 36.87 -25.46
N ASN A 314 -24.80 36.38 -24.22
CA ASN A 314 -25.57 35.23 -23.73
C ASN A 314 -25.06 33.85 -24.18
N ASP A 315 -23.96 33.74 -24.92
CA ASP A 315 -23.32 32.46 -25.17
C ASP A 315 -22.54 32.01 -23.92
N ALA A 316 -22.53 30.70 -23.69
CA ALA A 316 -21.82 30.12 -22.57
C ALA A 316 -20.32 29.89 -22.89
N VAL A 317 -19.45 30.21 -21.96
CA VAL A 317 -18.01 29.99 -22.00
C VAL A 317 -17.62 29.13 -20.81
N ASN A 318 -16.89 28.01 -21.05
CA ASN A 318 -16.33 27.23 -19.98
C ASN A 318 -14.95 27.79 -19.57
N PHE A 319 -14.82 28.11 -18.28
CA PHE A 319 -13.56 28.52 -17.68
C PHE A 319 -13.07 27.41 -16.75
N LYS A 320 -11.94 26.81 -17.11
CA LYS A 320 -11.35 25.69 -16.38
C LYS A 320 -10.09 26.13 -15.65
N ILE A 321 -10.09 25.95 -14.32
CA ILE A 321 -8.93 26.14 -13.45
C ILE A 321 -8.49 24.76 -12.96
N ALA A 322 -7.23 24.39 -13.20
CA ALA A 322 -6.65 23.14 -12.75
C ALA A 322 -5.44 23.43 -11.86
N ILE A 323 -5.47 22.89 -10.63
CA ILE A 323 -4.35 22.88 -9.70
C ILE A 323 -3.77 21.47 -9.70
N SER A 324 -2.51 21.32 -10.09
CA SER A 324 -1.85 20.03 -10.17
C SER A 324 -0.51 20.06 -9.45
N GLY A 325 -0.01 18.87 -9.07
CA GLY A 325 1.31 18.75 -8.45
C GLY A 325 1.35 17.83 -7.24
N ASN A 326 2.28 18.13 -6.33
CA ASN A 326 2.49 17.40 -5.09
C ASN A 326 2.29 18.34 -3.89
N GLY A 327 1.28 18.03 -3.08
CA GLY A 327 0.87 18.81 -1.90
C GLY A 327 -0.51 18.36 -1.45
N ASN A 328 -1.02 18.88 -0.33
CA ASN A 328 -2.36 18.50 0.13
C ASN A 328 -3.47 19.15 -0.74
N LEU A 329 -3.61 18.71 -1.98
CA LEU A 329 -4.60 19.22 -2.94
C LEU A 329 -6.05 19.07 -2.46
N LYS A 330 -6.33 18.17 -1.50
CA LYS A 330 -7.69 17.98 -0.97
C LYS A 330 -8.25 19.21 -0.28
N ILE A 331 -7.37 20.02 0.35
CA ILE A 331 -7.78 21.24 1.05
C ILE A 331 -7.92 22.44 0.12
N ALA A 332 -7.60 22.30 -1.18
CA ALA A 332 -7.82 23.36 -2.16
C ALA A 332 -9.29 23.78 -2.18
N GLY A 333 -9.56 24.98 -1.69
CA GLY A 333 -10.88 25.61 -1.79
C GLY A 333 -11.19 26.06 -3.21
N THR A 334 -12.43 26.47 -3.44
CA THR A 334 -12.86 27.08 -4.70
C THR A 334 -12.07 28.36 -4.93
N PRO A 335 -11.38 28.54 -6.06
CA PRO A 335 -10.67 29.77 -6.37
C PRO A 335 -11.57 30.98 -6.36
N VAL A 336 -11.12 32.06 -5.71
CA VAL A 336 -11.81 33.34 -5.69
C VAL A 336 -11.18 34.26 -6.74
N PHE A 337 -11.95 34.73 -7.65
CA PHE A 337 -11.51 35.69 -8.67
C PHE A 337 -12.60 36.72 -8.88
N LYS A 338 -12.19 37.91 -9.32
CA LYS A 338 -13.12 39.02 -9.61
C LYS A 338 -13.30 39.13 -11.12
N LEU A 339 -14.53 39.05 -11.57
CA LEU A 339 -14.92 39.32 -12.95
C LEU A 339 -15.76 40.62 -13.03
N SER A 340 -15.90 41.14 -14.24
CA SER A 340 -16.85 42.24 -14.50
C SER A 340 -18.28 41.81 -14.06
N PRO A 341 -19.09 42.74 -13.50
CA PRO A 341 -20.51 42.49 -13.24
C PRO A 341 -21.31 42.09 -14.48
N ASP A 342 -20.77 42.36 -15.67
CA ASP A 342 -21.37 42.00 -16.96
C ASP A 342 -21.23 40.53 -17.31
N ILE A 343 -20.48 39.77 -16.52
CA ILE A 343 -20.29 38.33 -16.69
C ILE A 343 -20.95 37.59 -15.52
N GLU A 344 -21.99 36.84 -15.84
CA GLU A 344 -22.63 35.96 -14.87
C GLU A 344 -21.78 34.70 -14.69
N VAL A 345 -21.51 34.32 -13.43
CA VAL A 345 -20.68 33.22 -13.05
C VAL A 345 -21.50 32.19 -12.29
N PHE A 346 -21.47 30.95 -12.72
CA PHE A 346 -22.12 29.83 -12.04
C PHE A 346 -21.12 29.06 -11.18
N ASP A 347 -21.63 28.44 -10.12
CA ASP A 347 -20.80 27.60 -9.25
C ASP A 347 -20.04 26.51 -10.06
N PRO A 348 -18.78 26.28 -9.75
CA PRO A 348 -17.97 25.37 -10.54
C PRO A 348 -18.34 23.91 -10.31
N LYS A 349 -18.27 23.12 -11.37
CA LYS A 349 -18.14 21.66 -11.24
C LYS A 349 -16.73 21.32 -10.77
N ILE A 350 -16.62 20.62 -9.64
CA ILE A 350 -15.34 20.22 -9.04
C ILE A 350 -15.08 18.76 -9.37
N SER A 351 -13.86 18.45 -9.80
CA SER A 351 -13.39 17.08 -10.02
C SER A 351 -11.97 16.89 -9.49
N ASP A 352 -11.72 15.74 -8.87
CA ASP A 352 -10.46 15.39 -8.22
C ASP A 352 -9.90 14.11 -8.83
N ASP A 353 -8.62 14.13 -9.25
CA ASP A 353 -7.79 12.94 -9.49
C ASP A 353 -6.58 13.04 -8.56
N ILE A 354 -6.76 12.64 -7.30
CA ILE A 354 -5.80 12.81 -6.22
C ILE A 354 -5.46 11.46 -5.62
N LYS A 355 -4.16 11.16 -5.51
CA LYS A 355 -3.62 9.93 -4.96
C LYS A 355 -2.69 10.22 -3.79
N ASN A 356 -2.84 9.43 -2.72
CA ASN A 356 -1.93 9.44 -1.58
C ASN A 356 -0.84 8.37 -1.76
N GLY A 357 0.40 8.70 -1.45
CA GLY A 357 1.52 7.79 -1.52
C GLY A 357 2.64 8.18 -0.55
N LEU A 358 3.74 7.42 -0.56
CA LEU A 358 4.90 7.65 0.30
C LEU A 358 5.60 9.00 0.05
N ASN A 359 5.40 9.58 -1.12
CA ASN A 359 5.94 10.90 -1.49
C ASN A 359 4.93 12.04 -1.26
N GLY A 360 3.90 11.81 -0.46
CA GLY A 360 2.83 12.77 -0.21
C GLY A 360 1.60 12.54 -1.10
N THR A 361 0.72 13.53 -1.12
CA THR A 361 -0.44 13.56 -2.02
C THR A 361 -0.04 14.19 -3.35
N SER A 362 -0.42 13.57 -4.44
CA SER A 362 -0.17 14.08 -5.79
C SER A 362 -1.41 13.93 -6.67
N GLY A 363 -1.50 14.74 -7.71
CA GLY A 363 -2.62 14.67 -8.65
C GLY A 363 -3.06 16.03 -9.15
N GLN A 364 -4.36 16.14 -9.44
CA GLN A 364 -4.98 17.35 -9.96
C GLN A 364 -6.36 17.56 -9.36
N LYS A 365 -6.67 18.81 -9.02
CA LYS A 365 -8.02 19.27 -8.69
C LYS A 365 -8.45 20.28 -9.74
N THR A 366 -9.64 20.10 -10.30
CA THR A 366 -10.16 20.91 -11.40
C THR A 366 -11.46 21.57 -11.00
N PHE A 367 -11.58 22.85 -11.33
CA PHE A 367 -12.77 23.67 -11.17
C PHE A 367 -13.22 24.14 -12.55
N GLU A 368 -14.42 23.75 -12.98
CA GLU A 368 -14.99 24.12 -14.28
C GLU A 368 -16.17 25.06 -14.04
N TYR A 369 -15.96 26.34 -14.34
CA TYR A 369 -16.96 27.37 -14.23
C TYR A 369 -17.68 27.54 -15.56
N LEU A 370 -18.98 27.85 -15.51
CA LEU A 370 -19.75 28.38 -16.65
C LEU A 370 -19.84 29.87 -16.51
N LEU A 371 -19.38 30.61 -17.52
CA LEU A 371 -19.42 32.06 -17.60
C LEU A 371 -20.39 32.47 -18.73
N ILE A 372 -21.24 33.47 -18.49
CA ILE A 372 -22.16 34.00 -19.50
C ILE A 372 -22.03 35.54 -19.54
N PRO A 373 -21.40 36.11 -20.61
CA PRO A 373 -21.38 37.54 -20.81
C PRO A 373 -22.81 38.06 -21.08
N ARG A 374 -23.24 39.05 -20.31
CA ARG A 374 -24.58 39.65 -20.46
C ARG A 374 -24.59 40.94 -21.30
N HIS A 375 -23.43 41.55 -21.49
CA HIS A 375 -23.22 42.72 -22.32
C HIS A 375 -22.03 42.49 -23.25
N TYR A 376 -21.98 43.33 -24.33
CA TYR A 376 -20.82 43.34 -25.22
C TYR A 376 -19.69 44.15 -24.58
N GLY A 377 -18.46 43.78 -24.88
CA GLY A 377 -17.25 44.45 -24.40
C GLY A 377 -16.03 43.51 -24.41
N ASP A 378 -14.87 44.09 -24.12
CA ASP A 378 -13.63 43.38 -23.86
C ASP A 378 -13.45 43.26 -22.36
N PHE A 379 -13.36 42.04 -21.86
CA PHE A 379 -13.23 41.76 -20.44
C PHE A 379 -11.84 41.10 -20.18
N THR A 380 -11.08 41.59 -19.19
CA THR A 380 -9.75 41.11 -18.81
C THR A 380 -9.71 40.67 -17.33
#